data_d65463d48dff775437b43c566ae3a7c4
#
_entry.id   d65463d48dff775437b43c566ae3a7c4
#
_cell.length_a   1.000
_cell.length_b   1.000
_cell.length_c   1.000
_cell.angle_alpha   90.00
_cell.angle_beta   90.00
_cell.angle_gamma   90.00
#
_symmetry.space_group_name_H-M   'P 1'
#
loop_
_entity.id
_entity.type
_entity.pdbx_description
1 polymer ?
#
loop_
_entity_poly.entity_id
_entity_poly.type
_entity_poly.pdbx_seq_one_letter_code
_entity_poly.pdbx_strand_id
1 'polypeptide(L)'
;SFSQGKWDNIEGTSKNYFIYNLNFLRQQMFKSKKIFTIKLNTQYANKGYIASADQFYIGGINTVRGYKESVLSGDSGLNLSLELSTPDRTNSEWVYFADYGSVFGDSAFDDKTIYSVGAGYRYRLGNWLTTSLMLGIPFKTELNGTDQGHYRLHFSLNAYF
;
A
#
# COMPACT_ATOMS: atom_id res chain seq x y z
N SER A 1 1.20 -8.97 -14.19
CA SER A 1 -0.01 -9.10 -15.03
C SER A 1 -0.05 -7.98 -16.07
N PHE A 2 -0.77 -8.20 -17.14
CA PHE A 2 -0.98 -7.27 -18.24
C PHE A 2 -2.49 -7.10 -18.43
N SER A 3 -2.95 -5.84 -18.58
CA SER A 3 -4.34 -5.52 -18.88
C SER A 3 -4.44 -4.43 -19.94
N GLN A 4 -5.52 -4.45 -20.71
CA GLN A 4 -5.85 -3.42 -21.70
C GLN A 4 -7.17 -2.78 -21.29
N GLY A 5 -7.15 -1.45 -21.09
CA GLY A 5 -8.35 -0.64 -20.84
C GLY A 5 -8.86 0.01 -22.13
N LYS A 6 -10.19 0.01 -22.31
CA LYS A 6 -10.87 0.71 -23.40
C LYS A 6 -12.09 1.44 -22.82
N TRP A 7 -12.11 2.78 -22.97
CA TRP A 7 -13.20 3.63 -22.49
C TRP A 7 -13.65 4.57 -23.60
N ASP A 8 -14.92 4.55 -23.95
CA ASP A 8 -15.39 5.16 -25.17
C ASP A 8 -15.95 6.59 -25.02
N ASN A 9 -16.18 7.14 -23.82
CA ASN A 9 -16.93 8.40 -23.69
C ASN A 9 -16.61 9.30 -22.48
N ILE A 10 -15.39 9.30 -21.96
CA ILE A 10 -14.98 10.27 -20.92
C ILE A 10 -14.03 11.28 -21.56
N GLU A 11 -14.43 12.56 -21.65
CA GLU A 11 -13.56 13.64 -22.15
C GLU A 11 -12.27 13.69 -21.32
N GLY A 12 -11.12 13.71 -22.02
CA GLY A 12 -9.79 13.76 -21.40
C GLY A 12 -9.16 12.39 -21.08
N THR A 13 -9.88 11.27 -21.22
CA THR A 13 -9.32 9.94 -20.97
C THR A 13 -8.72 9.32 -22.23
N SER A 14 -7.54 8.70 -22.12
CA SER A 14 -6.91 7.98 -23.23
C SER A 14 -7.76 6.77 -23.61
N LYS A 15 -8.15 6.66 -24.90
CA LYS A 15 -9.05 5.60 -25.40
C LYS A 15 -8.45 4.20 -25.37
N ASN A 16 -7.13 4.09 -25.55
CA ASN A 16 -6.41 2.80 -25.54
C ASN A 16 -5.10 2.96 -24.79
N TYR A 17 -4.87 2.19 -23.75
CA TYR A 17 -3.64 2.17 -22.97
C TYR A 17 -3.32 0.76 -22.51
N PHE A 18 -2.06 0.55 -22.15
CA PHE A 18 -1.57 -0.70 -21.57
C PHE A 18 -1.05 -0.43 -20.17
N ILE A 19 -1.36 -1.33 -19.26
CA ILE A 19 -0.91 -1.30 -17.88
C ILE A 19 -0.05 -2.52 -17.62
N TYR A 20 1.15 -2.27 -17.11
CA TYR A 20 2.08 -3.29 -16.65
C TYR A 20 2.13 -3.28 -15.14
N ASN A 21 1.82 -4.41 -14.51
CA ASN A 21 1.86 -4.58 -13.07
C ASN A 21 2.95 -5.59 -12.69
N LEU A 22 3.83 -5.18 -11.76
CA LEU A 22 4.81 -6.06 -11.12
C LEU A 22 4.53 -6.11 -9.62
N ASN A 23 4.33 -7.32 -9.10
CA ASN A 23 4.18 -7.57 -7.68
C ASN A 23 5.31 -8.50 -7.23
N PHE A 24 6.06 -8.09 -6.23
CA PHE A 24 7.15 -8.85 -5.66
C PHE A 24 6.93 -9.01 -4.16
N LEU A 25 7.04 -10.23 -3.68
CA LEU A 25 6.98 -10.59 -2.26
C LEU A 25 8.17 -11.49 -1.92
N ARG A 26 8.95 -11.09 -0.93
CA ARG A 26 10.01 -11.91 -0.35
C ARG A 26 9.85 -11.97 1.16
N GLN A 27 9.93 -13.17 1.71
CA GLN A 27 9.98 -13.40 3.15
C GLN A 27 11.26 -14.15 3.50
N GLN A 28 11.95 -13.66 4.51
CA GLN A 28 13.15 -14.27 5.07
C GLN A 28 12.96 -14.56 6.55
N MET A 29 12.94 -15.83 6.90
CA MET A 29 12.94 -16.26 8.30
C MET A 29 14.38 -16.35 8.81
N PHE A 30 14.62 -15.77 9.98
CA PHE A 30 15.90 -15.85 10.69
C PHE A 30 15.89 -17.00 11.72
N LYS A 31 17.06 -17.42 12.17
CA LYS A 31 17.20 -18.44 13.24
C LYS A 31 16.47 -18.04 14.54
N SER A 32 16.32 -16.76 14.80
CA SER A 32 15.56 -16.19 15.92
C SER A 32 14.04 -16.24 15.73
N LYS A 33 13.54 -16.93 14.72
CA LYS A 33 12.12 -17.01 14.31
C LYS A 33 11.53 -15.64 13.88
N LYS A 34 12.32 -14.59 13.79
CA LYS A 34 11.91 -13.31 13.20
C LYS A 34 11.73 -13.49 11.70
N ILE A 35 10.72 -12.80 11.14
CA ILE A 35 10.44 -12.83 9.71
C ILE A 35 10.58 -11.40 9.18
N PHE A 36 11.46 -11.23 8.20
CA PHE A 36 11.55 -9.99 7.43
C PHE A 36 10.82 -10.17 6.12
N THR A 37 9.90 -9.25 5.83
CA THR A 37 9.07 -9.28 4.63
C THR A 37 9.31 -8.02 3.81
N ILE A 38 9.53 -8.18 2.51
CA ILE A 38 9.59 -7.11 1.52
C ILE A 38 8.42 -7.31 0.57
N LYS A 39 7.57 -6.29 0.41
CA LYS A 39 6.51 -6.25 -0.59
C LYS A 39 6.75 -5.06 -1.51
N LEU A 40 6.76 -5.28 -2.80
CA LEU A 40 6.84 -4.24 -3.82
C LEU A 40 5.68 -4.45 -4.79
N ASN A 41 4.87 -3.43 -4.97
CA ASN A 41 3.82 -3.38 -5.97
C ASN A 41 4.11 -2.17 -6.87
N THR A 42 4.11 -2.38 -8.17
CA THR A 42 4.32 -1.31 -9.15
C THR A 42 3.28 -1.40 -10.25
N GLN A 43 2.90 -0.24 -10.76
CA GLN A 43 2.10 -0.10 -11.96
C GLN A 43 2.76 0.91 -12.89
N TYR A 44 2.82 0.58 -14.17
CA TYR A 44 3.22 1.49 -15.23
C TYR A 44 2.17 1.52 -16.32
N ALA A 45 1.64 2.70 -16.60
CA ALA A 45 0.76 2.95 -17.73
C ALA A 45 1.56 3.59 -18.87
N ASN A 46 1.40 3.11 -20.10
CA ASN A 46 2.13 3.62 -21.26
C ASN A 46 1.58 4.97 -21.79
N LYS A 47 0.46 5.43 -21.25
CA LYS A 47 -0.17 6.73 -21.53
C LYS A 47 -0.68 7.34 -20.24
N GLY A 48 -0.69 8.68 -20.18
CA GLY A 48 -1.36 9.43 -19.12
C GLY A 48 -2.88 9.51 -19.33
N TYR A 49 -3.57 9.98 -18.30
CA TYR A 49 -5.04 10.14 -18.25
C TYR A 49 -5.80 8.84 -18.49
N ILE A 50 -5.40 7.79 -17.77
CA ILE A 50 -6.16 6.54 -17.74
C ILE A 50 -7.43 6.68 -16.91
N ALA A 51 -8.38 5.76 -17.08
CA ALA A 51 -9.60 5.76 -16.28
C ALA A 51 -9.28 5.66 -14.78
N SER A 52 -10.00 6.41 -13.96
CA SER A 52 -9.79 6.44 -12.50
C SER A 52 -9.86 5.05 -11.88
N ALA A 53 -10.70 4.16 -12.39
CA ALA A 53 -10.80 2.77 -11.92
C ALA A 53 -9.51 1.96 -12.13
N ASP A 54 -8.65 2.37 -13.07
CA ASP A 54 -7.41 1.71 -13.42
C ASP A 54 -6.18 2.41 -12.84
N GLN A 55 -6.35 3.54 -12.16
CA GLN A 55 -5.25 4.27 -11.51
C GLN A 55 -4.62 3.47 -10.36
N PHE A 56 -3.37 3.77 -10.09
CA PHE A 56 -2.64 3.25 -8.94
C PHE A 56 -2.92 4.12 -7.72
N TYR A 57 -3.41 3.50 -6.65
CA TYR A 57 -3.78 4.18 -5.40
C TYR A 57 -2.80 3.85 -4.28
N ILE A 58 -2.40 4.85 -3.50
CA ILE A 58 -1.58 4.69 -2.30
C ILE A 58 -2.19 5.42 -1.09
N GLY A 59 -1.88 4.90 0.09
CA GLY A 59 -2.43 5.27 1.40
C GLY A 59 -3.33 4.16 1.94
N GLY A 60 -3.31 4.00 3.26
CA GLY A 60 -4.13 3.03 3.97
C GLY A 60 -3.40 1.74 4.37
N ILE A 61 -4.15 0.82 4.96
CA ILE A 61 -3.61 -0.38 5.62
C ILE A 61 -2.85 -1.32 4.67
N ASN A 62 -3.20 -1.32 3.38
CA ASN A 62 -2.64 -2.25 2.40
C ASN A 62 -1.44 -1.69 1.63
N THR A 63 -1.17 -0.39 1.73
CA THR A 63 -0.11 0.30 0.98
C THR A 63 0.80 1.11 1.90
N VAL A 64 0.48 2.37 2.20
CA VAL A 64 1.26 3.22 3.09
C VAL A 64 0.44 3.50 4.36
N ARG A 65 0.70 2.71 5.40
CA ARG A 65 0.01 2.81 6.69
C ARG A 65 0.29 4.16 7.35
N GLY A 66 -0.65 4.67 8.12
CA GLY A 66 -0.56 6.02 8.72
C GLY A 66 -1.28 7.09 7.91
N TYR A 67 -1.59 6.84 6.64
CA TYR A 67 -2.39 7.73 5.79
C TYR A 67 -3.83 7.22 5.64
N LYS A 68 -4.72 8.09 5.18
CA LYS A 68 -6.09 7.73 4.77
C LYS A 68 -6.04 6.76 3.59
N GLU A 69 -7.07 5.93 3.45
CA GLU A 69 -7.20 5.03 2.30
C GLU A 69 -7.24 5.84 1.00
N SER A 70 -6.45 5.39 0.01
CA SER A 70 -6.41 5.96 -1.34
C SER A 70 -6.18 7.48 -1.36
N VAL A 71 -5.33 8.00 -0.47
CA VAL A 71 -5.09 9.44 -0.32
C VAL A 71 -4.42 10.07 -1.53
N LEU A 72 -3.66 9.29 -2.29
CA LEU A 72 -3.05 9.68 -3.56
C LEU A 72 -3.32 8.63 -4.63
N SER A 73 -3.49 9.10 -5.87
CA SER A 73 -3.61 8.26 -7.05
C SER A 73 -2.79 8.81 -8.21
N GLY A 74 -2.46 7.95 -9.16
CA GLY A 74 -1.79 8.32 -10.40
C GLY A 74 -1.90 7.21 -11.43
N ASP A 75 -1.59 7.52 -12.69
CA ASP A 75 -1.63 6.53 -13.78
C ASP A 75 -0.59 5.44 -13.60
N SER A 76 0.52 5.81 -13.02
CA SER A 76 1.64 4.93 -12.67
C SER A 76 2.02 5.13 -11.20
N GLY A 77 2.67 4.13 -10.61
CA GLY A 77 3.10 4.25 -9.23
C GLY A 77 3.86 3.04 -8.72
N LEU A 78 4.38 3.20 -7.52
CA LEU A 78 5.01 2.13 -6.78
C LEU A 78 4.68 2.22 -5.28
N ASN A 79 4.61 1.06 -4.65
CA ASN A 79 4.49 0.92 -3.21
C ASN A 79 5.50 -0.11 -2.72
N LEU A 80 6.36 0.28 -1.78
CA LEU A 80 7.31 -0.59 -1.09
C LEU A 80 6.95 -0.66 0.39
N SER A 81 6.80 -1.87 0.91
CA SER A 81 6.59 -2.11 2.34
C SER A 81 7.68 -3.06 2.86
N LEU A 82 8.34 -2.64 3.92
CA LEU A 82 9.29 -3.43 4.69
C LEU A 82 8.67 -3.75 6.03
N GLU A 83 8.64 -5.02 6.41
CA GLU A 83 8.03 -5.46 7.66
C GLU A 83 8.95 -6.45 8.40
N LEU A 84 9.15 -6.22 9.69
CA LEU A 84 9.84 -7.13 10.60
C LEU A 84 8.84 -7.65 11.63
N SER A 85 8.49 -8.91 11.52
CA SER A 85 7.67 -9.64 12.50
C SER A 85 8.56 -10.32 13.53
N THR A 86 8.28 -10.07 14.80
CA THR A 86 8.99 -10.67 15.93
C THR A 86 8.00 -11.47 16.76
N PRO A 87 8.12 -12.81 16.81
CA PRO A 87 7.25 -13.66 17.64
C PRO A 87 7.29 -13.21 19.09
N ASP A 88 6.13 -13.11 19.72
CA ASP A 88 5.96 -12.82 21.14
C ASP A 88 5.54 -14.09 21.89
N ARG A 89 4.45 -14.71 21.42
CA ARG A 89 3.91 -15.97 21.97
C ARG A 89 3.61 -16.94 20.83
N THR A 90 3.04 -18.09 21.16
CA THR A 90 2.76 -19.15 20.17
C THR A 90 1.95 -18.66 18.96
N ASN A 91 1.00 -17.75 19.20
CA ASN A 91 0.05 -17.31 18.19
C ASN A 91 0.08 -15.80 17.93
N SER A 92 1.12 -15.10 18.41
CA SER A 92 1.18 -13.65 18.32
C SER A 92 2.57 -13.14 17.98
N GLU A 93 2.61 -11.96 17.38
CA GLU A 93 3.85 -11.32 16.97
C GLU A 93 3.74 -9.78 17.03
N TRP A 94 4.83 -9.15 17.42
CA TRP A 94 5.05 -7.74 17.20
C TRP A 94 5.48 -7.51 15.75
N VAL A 95 4.91 -6.48 15.13
CA VAL A 95 5.19 -6.11 13.75
C VAL A 95 5.72 -4.69 13.73
N TYR A 96 6.88 -4.50 13.12
CA TYR A 96 7.48 -3.18 12.86
C TYR A 96 7.53 -3.00 11.35
N PHE A 97 7.20 -1.79 10.88
CA PHE A 97 7.14 -1.56 9.44
C PHE A 97 7.65 -0.18 9.02
N ALA A 98 8.07 -0.11 7.77
CA ALA A 98 8.33 1.12 7.04
C ALA A 98 7.71 0.98 5.66
N ASP A 99 6.86 1.95 5.30
CA ASP A 99 6.15 1.96 4.02
C ASP A 99 6.55 3.20 3.21
N TYR A 100 6.66 3.02 1.91
CA TYR A 100 6.93 4.06 0.93
C TYR A 100 5.97 3.91 -0.23
N GLY A 101 5.42 5.01 -0.72
CA GLY A 101 4.58 5.03 -1.91
C GLY A 101 4.82 6.27 -2.73
N SER A 102 4.81 6.12 -4.04
CA SER A 102 4.90 7.22 -5.00
C SER A 102 3.97 6.99 -6.16
N VAL A 103 3.29 8.04 -6.61
CA VAL A 103 2.43 8.03 -7.79
C VAL A 103 2.86 9.13 -8.75
N PHE A 104 2.75 8.87 -10.05
CA PHE A 104 3.19 9.74 -11.13
C PHE A 104 2.37 9.52 -12.40
N GLY A 105 2.52 10.42 -13.38
CA GLY A 105 1.91 10.29 -14.69
C GLY A 105 0.54 10.96 -14.83
N ASP A 106 0.04 11.68 -13.83
CA ASP A 106 -1.09 12.59 -13.95
C ASP A 106 -0.53 14.01 -14.12
N SER A 107 -0.72 14.61 -15.29
CA SER A 107 -0.18 15.95 -15.57
C SER A 107 -0.89 17.08 -14.83
N ALA A 108 -1.96 16.80 -14.11
CA ALA A 108 -2.65 17.78 -13.27
C ALA A 108 -1.99 17.98 -11.90
N PHE A 109 -1.09 17.05 -11.48
CA PHE A 109 -0.46 17.07 -10.18
C PHE A 109 0.99 16.63 -10.28
N ASP A 110 1.88 17.35 -9.59
CA ASP A 110 3.28 16.96 -9.40
C ASP A 110 3.39 15.54 -8.82
N ASP A 111 4.48 14.85 -9.13
CA ASP A 111 4.80 13.55 -8.55
C ASP A 111 4.64 13.57 -7.04
N LYS A 112 3.83 12.66 -6.49
CA LYS A 112 3.51 12.65 -5.07
C LYS A 112 4.05 11.42 -4.41
N THR A 113 4.82 11.67 -3.35
CA THR A 113 5.47 10.64 -2.56
C THR A 113 5.05 10.76 -1.10
N ILE A 114 4.68 9.63 -0.51
CA ILE A 114 4.37 9.49 0.92
C ILE A 114 5.17 8.34 1.53
N TYR A 115 5.49 8.46 2.81
CA TYR A 115 6.20 7.43 3.56
C TYR A 115 5.84 7.49 5.03
N SER A 116 5.90 6.35 5.68
CA SER A 116 5.54 6.19 7.09
C SER A 116 6.35 5.09 7.74
N VAL A 117 6.36 5.12 9.06
CA VAL A 117 6.85 4.03 9.91
C VAL A 117 5.80 3.68 10.93
N GLY A 118 5.92 2.52 11.53
CA GLY A 118 4.98 2.15 12.58
C GLY A 118 5.27 0.81 13.22
N ALA A 119 4.40 0.48 14.15
CA ALA A 119 4.43 -0.81 14.84
C ALA A 119 3.01 -1.29 15.10
N GLY A 120 2.88 -2.57 15.36
CA GLY A 120 1.60 -3.16 15.69
C GLY A 120 1.73 -4.54 16.29
N TYR A 121 0.59 -5.13 16.50
CA TYR A 121 0.47 -6.46 17.08
C TYR A 121 -0.47 -7.30 16.22
N ARG A 122 -0.04 -8.51 15.88
CA ARG A 122 -0.82 -9.48 15.12
C ARG A 122 -1.05 -10.72 15.97
N TYR A 123 -2.29 -11.16 16.01
CA TYR A 123 -2.71 -12.36 16.73
C TYR A 123 -3.43 -13.32 15.78
N ARG A 124 -3.08 -14.61 15.87
CA ARG A 124 -3.69 -15.68 15.07
C ARG A 124 -4.44 -16.63 15.99
N LEU A 125 -5.71 -16.82 15.75
CA LEU A 125 -6.53 -17.79 16.45
C LEU A 125 -6.71 -19.02 15.56
N GLY A 126 -5.93 -20.05 15.82
CA GLY A 126 -5.87 -21.22 14.95
C GLY A 126 -5.44 -20.85 13.51
N ASN A 127 -5.98 -21.59 12.55
CA ASN A 127 -5.72 -21.35 11.13
C ASN A 127 -6.83 -20.53 10.43
N TRP A 128 -7.85 -20.17 11.17
CA TRP A 128 -9.07 -19.60 10.59
C TRP A 128 -9.26 -18.10 10.87
N LEU A 129 -8.59 -17.51 11.87
CA LEU A 129 -8.75 -16.09 12.20
C LEU A 129 -7.40 -15.42 12.44
N THR A 130 -7.18 -14.30 11.76
CA THR A 130 -6.05 -13.40 12.01
C THR A 130 -6.59 -12.01 12.29
N THR A 131 -6.19 -11.41 13.41
CA THR A 131 -6.48 -10.02 13.74
C THR A 131 -5.18 -9.23 13.86
N SER A 132 -5.20 -7.98 13.46
CA SER A 132 -4.06 -7.09 13.64
C SER A 132 -4.47 -5.68 14.01
N LEU A 133 -3.64 -5.05 14.84
CA LEU A 133 -3.76 -3.65 15.22
C LEU A 133 -2.42 -2.99 14.91
N MET A 134 -2.41 -2.00 13.99
CA MET A 134 -1.21 -1.33 13.50
C MET A 134 -1.32 0.17 13.74
N LEU A 135 -0.30 0.77 14.33
CA LEU A 135 -0.16 2.22 14.49
C LEU A 135 0.85 2.72 13.46
N GLY A 136 0.40 3.55 12.53
CA GLY A 136 1.25 4.18 11.51
C GLY A 136 1.44 5.67 11.80
N ILE A 137 2.67 6.14 11.62
CA ILE A 137 3.09 7.53 11.79
C ILE A 137 3.48 8.06 10.42
N PRO A 138 2.67 8.95 9.79
CA PRO A 138 3.01 9.57 8.52
C PRO A 138 4.09 10.63 8.71
N PHE A 139 5.02 10.74 7.77
CA PHE A 139 6.02 11.82 7.78
C PHE A 139 5.53 13.11 7.11
N LYS A 140 4.50 13.01 6.27
CA LYS A 140 3.81 14.19 5.70
C LYS A 140 2.43 14.27 6.32
N THR A 141 2.20 15.29 7.12
CA THR A 141 0.92 15.49 7.83
C THR A 141 -0.09 16.29 7.01
N GLU A 142 0.36 16.99 5.97
CA GLU A 142 -0.50 17.74 5.06
C GLU A 142 -0.27 17.27 3.62
N LEU A 143 -1.35 16.92 2.95
CA LEU A 143 -1.38 16.52 1.54
C LEU A 143 -2.54 17.19 0.83
N ASN A 144 -2.25 17.97 -0.21
CA ASN A 144 -3.27 18.70 -0.99
C ASN A 144 -4.22 19.56 -0.13
N GLY A 145 -3.69 20.24 0.90
CA GLY A 145 -4.50 21.04 1.84
C GLY A 145 -5.35 20.20 2.80
N THR A 146 -5.17 18.88 2.83
CA THR A 146 -5.89 17.99 3.74
C THR A 146 -4.94 17.47 4.82
N ASP A 147 -5.29 17.73 6.09
CA ASP A 147 -4.57 17.18 7.24
C ASP A 147 -4.73 15.65 7.29
N GLN A 148 -3.62 14.94 7.32
CA GLN A 148 -3.56 13.48 7.44
C GLN A 148 -3.53 13.02 8.91
N GLY A 149 -3.32 13.95 9.84
CA GLY A 149 -3.06 13.67 11.26
C GLY A 149 -1.62 13.22 11.51
N HIS A 150 -1.27 13.11 12.79
CA HIS A 150 0.08 12.74 13.22
C HIS A 150 0.28 11.23 13.36
N TYR A 151 -0.79 10.48 13.45
CA TYR A 151 -0.80 9.01 13.53
C TYR A 151 -2.14 8.45 13.09
N ARG A 152 -2.14 7.19 12.72
CA ARG A 152 -3.37 6.44 12.38
C ARG A 152 -3.31 5.02 12.91
N LEU A 153 -4.41 4.63 13.54
CA LEU A 153 -4.63 3.26 13.98
C LEU A 153 -5.41 2.51 12.90
N HIS A 154 -4.86 1.37 12.49
CA HIS A 154 -5.52 0.44 11.56
C HIS A 154 -5.83 -0.86 12.28
N PHE A 155 -7.07 -1.31 12.15
CA PHE A 155 -7.52 -2.60 12.62
C PHE A 155 -7.90 -3.47 11.43
N SER A 156 -7.48 -4.73 11.44
CA SER A 156 -7.94 -5.71 10.45
C SER A 156 -8.32 -7.03 11.12
N LEU A 157 -9.32 -7.69 10.55
CA LEU A 157 -9.77 -9.02 10.93
C LEU A 157 -9.98 -9.82 9.66
N ASN A 158 -9.26 -10.93 9.53
CA ASN A 158 -9.35 -11.83 8.39
C ASN A 158 -9.78 -13.21 8.87
N ALA A 159 -10.90 -13.70 8.38
CA ALA A 159 -11.44 -15.01 8.66
C ALA A 159 -11.40 -15.89 7.41
N TYR A 160 -11.00 -17.15 7.57
CA TYR A 160 -10.90 -18.15 6.50
C TYR A 160 -11.83 -19.32 6.85
N PHE A 161 -12.73 -19.68 5.95
CA PHE A 161 -13.74 -20.75 6.12
C PHE A 161 -13.53 -21.85 5.10
#